data_e786d0a02e4f76c2f2b6fb77dd700573
#
_entry.id   e786d0a02e4f76c2f2b6fb77dd700573
#
_cell.length_a   1.000
_cell.length_b   1.000
_cell.length_c   1.000
_cell.angle_alpha   90.00
_cell.angle_beta   90.00
_cell.angle_gamma   90.00
#
_symmetry.space_group_name_H-M   'P 1'
#
loop_
_entity.id
_entity.type
_entity.pdbx_description
1 polymer ?
#
loop_
_entity_poly.entity_id
_entity_poly.type
_entity_poly.pdbx_seq_one_letter_code
_entity_poly.pdbx_strand_id
1 'polypeptide(L)'
;MPELILTALNFTVDNITNQAMMVGIETFALDTEILNLFIAGSLGMLLGLEREWSNKSAGIRTFTLTSLIGAAAMSLDETVLLALGGILVLVQGSLLGVQGLVAQSKESISSSEFSLSLTTSTSLLVAYAVGILVGAEHVLIGVIIGITSSFLLVLRGELHGFVDQLSREEVRSAGEFAIIAFVVYPLLPVGTYGPWDAINPRLVWTLVIAVSGIGFVNYIVMQRYGSMGIAVTGFFGGLVNSTAVIGEIAGRAKNNVGITRLAVGTILIADAAMAVRNLAIIVVFVPESAISVGLPLGLIAISGIGLAFYDNDWEGELNLDFNSPFSSANAFKFGLLFLGVLVLTAGAQRFFGTTGFLLTSFLSGIVSSGTTTTTAVSLSSTGQISPAVAAQGVLVGTLSSILVKIGFAASINRSLLRPIVRKSMYLSVMGIIGVVISVQLI
;
A
#
# COMPACT_ATOMS: atom_id res chain seq x y z
N MET A 1 57.14 -5.77 37.17
CA MET A 1 56.64 -7.12 37.48
C MET A 1 55.12 -7.21 37.61
N PRO A 2 54.39 -6.31 38.28
CA PRO A 2 52.92 -6.45 38.39
C PRO A 2 52.16 -6.31 37.04
N GLU A 3 52.63 -5.40 36.15
CA GLU A 3 51.97 -5.17 34.88
C GLU A 3 52.08 -6.34 33.88
N LEU A 4 53.21 -7.06 33.88
CA LEU A 4 53.39 -8.24 33.05
C LEU A 4 52.50 -9.43 33.47
N ILE A 5 52.21 -9.53 34.76
CA ILE A 5 51.32 -10.55 35.31
C ILE A 5 49.86 -10.23 34.97
N LEU A 6 49.47 -8.94 35.01
CA LEU A 6 48.11 -8.53 34.62
C LEU A 6 47.86 -8.71 33.12
N THR A 7 48.86 -8.40 32.28
CA THR A 7 48.74 -8.59 30.81
C THR A 7 48.66 -10.07 30.43
N ALA A 8 49.44 -10.92 31.11
CA ALA A 8 49.38 -12.37 30.90
C ALA A 8 48.05 -13.01 31.39
N LEU A 9 47.51 -12.50 32.50
CA LEU A 9 46.21 -12.92 33.02
C LEU A 9 45.07 -12.50 32.10
N ASN A 10 45.07 -11.27 31.59
CA ASN A 10 44.06 -10.83 30.64
C ASN A 10 44.11 -11.61 29.33
N PHE A 11 45.31 -11.87 28.79
CA PHE A 11 45.48 -12.67 27.57
C PHE A 11 45.01 -14.12 27.75
N THR A 12 45.22 -14.73 28.92
CA THR A 12 44.73 -16.08 29.22
C THR A 12 43.22 -16.12 29.44
N VAL A 13 42.62 -15.11 30.10
CA VAL A 13 41.17 -15.02 30.32
C VAL A 13 40.45 -14.80 29.00
N ASP A 14 40.95 -13.89 28.13
CA ASP A 14 40.36 -13.64 26.81
C ASP A 14 40.47 -14.85 25.89
N ASN A 15 41.56 -15.61 25.95
CA ASN A 15 41.74 -16.83 25.16
C ASN A 15 40.83 -17.99 25.64
N ILE A 16 40.66 -18.11 26.97
CA ILE A 16 39.73 -19.13 27.54
C ILE A 16 38.26 -18.76 27.25
N THR A 17 37.95 -17.44 27.33
CA THR A 17 36.55 -16.98 27.04
C THR A 17 36.23 -17.14 25.56
N ASN A 18 37.17 -16.83 24.66
CA ASN A 18 37.01 -17.02 23.24
C ASN A 18 36.93 -18.51 22.84
N GLN A 19 37.77 -19.38 23.45
CA GLN A 19 37.68 -20.82 23.21
C GLN A 19 36.38 -21.42 23.78
N ALA A 20 35.95 -20.99 24.97
CA ALA A 20 34.69 -21.46 25.54
C ALA A 20 33.46 -20.98 24.73
N MET A 21 33.55 -19.77 24.18
CA MET A 21 32.50 -19.22 23.30
C MET A 21 32.47 -19.91 21.93
N MET A 22 33.64 -20.25 21.36
CA MET A 22 33.71 -21.02 20.09
C MET A 22 33.20 -22.46 20.28
N VAL A 23 33.60 -23.15 21.34
CA VAL A 23 33.10 -24.50 21.65
C VAL A 23 31.63 -24.52 22.00
N GLY A 24 31.10 -23.47 22.66
CA GLY A 24 29.66 -23.34 22.95
C GLY A 24 28.81 -23.05 21.74
N ILE A 25 29.37 -22.39 20.71
CA ILE A 25 28.66 -22.10 19.46
C ILE A 25 28.70 -23.32 18.52
N GLU A 26 29.81 -24.06 18.45
CA GLU A 26 29.89 -25.28 17.61
C GLU A 26 28.99 -26.41 18.10
N THR A 27 28.68 -26.52 19.38
CA THR A 27 27.80 -27.58 19.92
C THR A 27 26.31 -27.32 19.71
N PHE A 28 25.91 -26.14 19.19
CA PHE A 28 24.53 -25.81 18.87
C PHE A 28 24.31 -25.40 17.40
N ALA A 29 25.34 -25.42 16.56
CA ALA A 29 25.16 -25.27 15.12
C ALA A 29 24.53 -26.56 14.56
N LEU A 30 23.20 -26.58 14.49
CA LEU A 30 22.51 -27.53 13.64
C LEU A 30 23.12 -27.45 12.23
N ASP A 31 23.54 -28.60 11.71
CA ASP A 31 24.03 -28.70 10.33
C ASP A 31 23.04 -27.99 9.41
N THR A 32 23.51 -27.07 8.58
CA THR A 32 22.65 -26.23 7.74
C THR A 32 21.72 -27.06 6.89
N GLU A 33 22.14 -28.24 6.46
CA GLU A 33 21.34 -29.18 5.71
C GLU A 33 20.17 -29.73 6.54
N ILE A 34 20.42 -30.07 7.81
CA ILE A 34 19.38 -30.57 8.73
C ILE A 34 18.35 -29.47 8.99
N LEU A 35 18.82 -28.22 9.17
CA LEU A 35 17.94 -27.08 9.36
C LEU A 35 17.08 -26.82 8.11
N ASN A 36 17.67 -26.90 6.93
CA ASN A 36 16.96 -26.74 5.67
C ASN A 36 15.90 -27.82 5.48
N LEU A 37 16.20 -29.09 5.79
CA LEU A 37 15.21 -30.16 5.76
C LEU A 37 14.06 -29.92 6.75
N PHE A 38 14.38 -29.43 7.95
CA PHE A 38 13.35 -29.12 8.93
C PHE A 38 12.45 -27.96 8.45
N ILE A 39 13.03 -26.91 7.86
CA ILE A 39 12.27 -25.79 7.28
C ILE A 39 11.40 -26.27 6.11
N ALA A 40 11.95 -27.06 5.19
CA ALA A 40 11.21 -27.60 4.06
C ALA A 40 10.03 -28.47 4.52
N GLY A 41 10.27 -29.36 5.49
CA GLY A 41 9.21 -30.17 6.09
C GLY A 41 8.12 -29.33 6.75
N SER A 42 8.50 -28.31 7.50
CA SER A 42 7.56 -27.39 8.16
C SER A 42 6.72 -26.60 7.16
N LEU A 43 7.30 -26.11 6.08
CA LEU A 43 6.58 -25.42 5.01
C LEU A 43 5.63 -26.36 4.25
N GLY A 44 6.08 -27.59 3.96
CA GLY A 44 5.23 -28.63 3.38
C GLY A 44 4.06 -28.99 4.30
N MET A 45 4.31 -29.11 5.62
CA MET A 45 3.27 -29.33 6.61
C MET A 45 2.27 -28.19 6.67
N LEU A 46 2.72 -26.94 6.62
CA LEU A 46 1.86 -25.74 6.60
C LEU A 46 0.92 -25.75 5.38
N LEU A 47 1.44 -26.02 4.19
CA LEU A 47 0.65 -26.14 2.96
C LEU A 47 -0.36 -27.30 3.04
N GLY A 48 0.07 -28.44 3.61
CA GLY A 48 -0.78 -29.62 3.76
C GLY A 48 -1.87 -29.47 4.82
N LEU A 49 -1.63 -28.66 5.86
CA LEU A 49 -2.56 -28.42 6.96
C LEU A 49 -3.86 -27.80 6.47
N GLU A 50 -3.77 -26.80 5.60
CA GLU A 50 -4.95 -26.19 4.97
C GLU A 50 -5.70 -27.22 4.09
N ARG A 51 -4.97 -28.04 3.34
CA ARG A 51 -5.58 -29.10 2.50
C ARG A 51 -6.34 -30.16 3.32
N GLU A 52 -5.76 -30.59 4.42
CA GLU A 52 -6.40 -31.49 5.37
C GLU A 52 -7.66 -30.87 5.97
N TRP A 53 -7.57 -29.62 6.45
CA TRP A 53 -8.71 -28.87 7.01
C TRP A 53 -9.84 -28.70 5.98
N SER A 54 -9.50 -28.48 4.74
CA SER A 54 -10.46 -28.37 3.63
C SER A 54 -10.95 -29.74 3.09
N ASN A 55 -10.66 -30.86 3.75
CA ASN A 55 -11.04 -32.24 3.36
C ASN A 55 -10.63 -32.58 1.91
N LYS A 56 -9.40 -32.25 1.52
CA LYS A 56 -8.86 -32.58 0.21
C LYS A 56 -8.20 -33.97 0.22
N SER A 57 -8.12 -34.58 -0.96
CA SER A 57 -7.56 -35.92 -1.15
C SER A 57 -6.06 -36.06 -0.84
N ALA A 58 -5.31 -34.95 -0.85
CA ALA A 58 -3.91 -34.88 -0.42
C ALA A 58 -3.80 -33.90 0.77
N GLY A 59 -3.34 -34.37 1.91
CA GLY A 59 -3.24 -33.64 3.17
C GLY A 59 -1.82 -33.46 3.67
N ILE A 60 -1.68 -33.20 4.98
CA ILE A 60 -0.42 -32.87 5.68
C ILE A 60 0.72 -33.81 5.31
N ARG A 61 0.48 -35.13 5.37
CA ARG A 61 1.52 -36.13 5.13
C ARG A 61 2.09 -36.04 3.72
N THR A 62 1.22 -35.95 2.71
CA THR A 62 1.61 -35.88 1.30
C THR A 62 2.44 -34.63 1.02
N PHE A 63 1.99 -33.49 1.48
CA PHE A 63 2.68 -32.22 1.25
C PHE A 63 4.03 -32.14 1.98
N THR A 64 4.08 -32.61 3.23
CA THR A 64 5.33 -32.67 4.00
C THR A 64 6.36 -33.58 3.31
N LEU A 65 5.96 -34.79 2.93
CA LEU A 65 6.86 -35.71 2.25
C LEU A 65 7.31 -35.18 0.89
N THR A 66 6.42 -34.56 0.13
CA THR A 66 6.74 -33.97 -1.17
C THR A 66 7.79 -32.86 -1.04
N SER A 67 7.65 -31.99 -0.05
CA SER A 67 8.62 -30.92 0.21
C SER A 67 9.96 -31.48 0.70
N LEU A 68 9.94 -32.47 1.59
CA LEU A 68 11.16 -33.16 2.06
C LEU A 68 11.91 -33.87 0.94
N ILE A 69 11.20 -34.55 0.02
CA ILE A 69 11.80 -35.19 -1.15
C ILE A 69 12.51 -34.15 -2.03
N GLY A 70 11.86 -32.99 -2.28
CA GLY A 70 12.46 -31.92 -3.04
C GLY A 70 13.72 -31.36 -2.38
N ALA A 71 13.68 -31.14 -1.07
CA ALA A 71 14.81 -30.62 -0.32
C ALA A 71 15.97 -31.64 -0.26
N ALA A 72 15.70 -32.88 0.08
CA ALA A 72 16.72 -33.95 0.16
C ALA A 72 17.37 -34.20 -1.21
N ALA A 73 16.57 -34.25 -2.28
CA ALA A 73 17.11 -34.44 -3.62
C ALA A 73 18.04 -33.31 -4.05
N MET A 74 17.71 -32.06 -3.66
CA MET A 74 18.53 -30.91 -3.97
C MET A 74 19.78 -30.82 -3.09
N SER A 75 19.68 -31.10 -1.79
CA SER A 75 20.85 -31.13 -0.88
C SER A 75 21.88 -32.19 -1.25
N LEU A 76 21.43 -33.29 -1.83
CA LEU A 76 22.33 -34.34 -2.31
C LEU A 76 22.92 -34.08 -3.70
N ASP A 77 22.53 -32.99 -4.37
CA ASP A 77 22.91 -32.64 -5.75
C ASP A 77 22.67 -33.74 -6.78
N GLU A 78 21.65 -34.59 -6.53
CA GLU A 78 21.35 -35.77 -7.33
C GLU A 78 20.22 -35.45 -8.35
N THR A 79 20.61 -35.10 -9.57
CA THR A 79 19.67 -34.76 -10.66
C THR A 79 18.66 -35.88 -10.95
N VAL A 80 19.07 -37.15 -10.81
CA VAL A 80 18.16 -38.30 -11.02
C VAL A 80 17.06 -38.31 -9.96
N LEU A 81 17.40 -38.05 -8.70
CA LEU A 81 16.45 -38.00 -7.60
C LEU A 81 15.47 -36.83 -7.73
N LEU A 82 15.97 -35.65 -8.16
CA LEU A 82 15.13 -34.51 -8.51
C LEU A 82 14.15 -34.86 -9.65
N ALA A 83 14.62 -35.48 -10.71
CA ALA A 83 13.75 -35.87 -11.82
C ALA A 83 12.68 -36.87 -11.41
N LEU A 84 13.05 -37.92 -10.63
CA LEU A 84 12.10 -38.89 -10.10
C LEU A 84 11.06 -38.28 -9.16
N GLY A 85 11.48 -37.38 -8.26
CA GLY A 85 10.58 -36.63 -7.40
C GLY A 85 9.61 -35.77 -8.20
N GLY A 86 10.09 -35.06 -9.21
CA GLY A 86 9.25 -34.27 -10.12
C GLY A 86 8.24 -35.14 -10.89
N ILE A 87 8.67 -36.27 -11.42
CA ILE A 87 7.77 -37.23 -12.09
C ILE A 87 6.71 -37.76 -11.14
N LEU A 88 7.09 -38.13 -9.91
CA LEU A 88 6.15 -38.57 -8.89
C LEU A 88 5.07 -37.52 -8.61
N VAL A 89 5.45 -36.24 -8.45
CA VAL A 89 4.53 -35.13 -8.23
C VAL A 89 3.60 -34.91 -9.43
N LEU A 90 4.14 -35.01 -10.66
CA LEU A 90 3.34 -34.92 -11.88
C LEU A 90 2.32 -36.05 -12.00
N VAL A 91 2.73 -37.27 -11.68
CA VAL A 91 1.82 -38.46 -11.66
C VAL A 91 0.73 -38.29 -10.60
N GLN A 92 1.10 -37.92 -9.38
CA GLN A 92 0.14 -37.66 -8.31
C GLN A 92 -0.84 -36.51 -8.68
N GLY A 93 -0.32 -35.42 -9.21
CA GLY A 93 -1.13 -34.29 -9.69
C GLY A 93 -2.09 -34.70 -10.82
N SER A 94 -1.62 -35.53 -11.76
CA SER A 94 -2.45 -36.03 -12.86
C SER A 94 -3.56 -36.97 -12.34
N LEU A 95 -3.24 -37.87 -11.41
CA LEU A 95 -4.23 -38.74 -10.78
C LEU A 95 -5.32 -37.97 -10.04
N LEU A 96 -4.94 -36.93 -9.31
CA LEU A 96 -5.88 -36.03 -8.64
C LEU A 96 -6.76 -35.30 -9.66
N GLY A 97 -6.20 -34.85 -10.78
CA GLY A 97 -6.93 -34.24 -11.88
C GLY A 97 -7.95 -35.18 -12.51
N VAL A 98 -7.54 -36.42 -12.81
CA VAL A 98 -8.41 -37.47 -13.37
C VAL A 98 -9.53 -37.86 -12.41
N GLN A 99 -9.23 -37.99 -11.11
CA GLN A 99 -10.28 -38.24 -10.10
C GLN A 99 -11.38 -37.16 -10.12
N GLY A 100 -10.99 -35.88 -10.28
CA GLY A 100 -11.93 -34.80 -10.45
C GLY A 100 -12.81 -34.93 -11.69
N LEU A 101 -12.24 -35.34 -12.83
CA LEU A 101 -12.98 -35.56 -14.08
C LEU A 101 -13.93 -36.77 -13.99
N VAL A 102 -13.50 -37.87 -13.40
CA VAL A 102 -14.36 -39.06 -13.21
C VAL A 102 -15.49 -38.80 -12.23
N ALA A 103 -15.26 -38.02 -11.20
CA ALA A 103 -16.28 -37.60 -10.26
C ALA A 103 -17.38 -36.76 -10.95
N GLN A 104 -16.98 -35.89 -11.87
CA GLN A 104 -17.92 -35.06 -12.66
C GLN A 104 -18.81 -35.88 -13.62
N SER A 105 -18.34 -37.03 -14.13
CA SER A 105 -19.12 -37.88 -15.04
C SER A 105 -20.23 -38.66 -14.35
N LYS A 106 -20.29 -38.67 -13.02
CA LYS A 106 -21.32 -39.35 -12.20
C LYS A 106 -22.36 -38.34 -11.68
N GLU A 107 -23.00 -37.60 -12.55
CA GLU A 107 -24.26 -36.80 -12.44
C GLU A 107 -24.57 -36.02 -11.13
N SER A 108 -23.65 -35.86 -10.18
CA SER A 108 -23.97 -35.24 -8.88
C SER A 108 -22.95 -34.26 -8.34
N ILE A 109 -21.95 -33.81 -9.13
CA ILE A 109 -20.87 -32.97 -8.59
C ILE A 109 -20.81 -31.62 -9.28
N SER A 110 -20.87 -30.56 -8.48
CA SER A 110 -20.83 -29.18 -8.93
C SER A 110 -19.48 -28.81 -9.58
N SER A 111 -19.50 -27.87 -10.52
CA SER A 111 -18.30 -27.29 -11.16
C SER A 111 -17.21 -26.82 -10.19
N SER A 112 -17.58 -26.60 -8.92
CA SER A 112 -16.68 -26.20 -7.84
C SER A 112 -15.70 -27.31 -7.41
N GLU A 113 -16.08 -28.60 -7.48
CA GLU A 113 -15.20 -29.73 -7.06
C GLU A 113 -14.12 -30.06 -8.10
N PHE A 114 -14.39 -29.87 -9.38
CA PHE A 114 -13.36 -29.99 -10.43
C PHE A 114 -12.25 -28.93 -10.27
N SER A 115 -12.64 -27.68 -10.04
CA SER A 115 -11.71 -26.59 -9.73
C SER A 115 -10.84 -26.90 -8.48
N LEU A 116 -11.40 -27.61 -7.50
CA LEU A 116 -10.72 -28.00 -6.26
C LEU A 116 -9.60 -29.01 -6.47
N SER A 117 -9.78 -29.94 -7.38
CA SER A 117 -8.80 -30.97 -7.72
C SER A 117 -7.56 -30.38 -8.42
N LEU A 118 -7.76 -29.44 -9.35
CA LEU A 118 -6.66 -28.75 -10.03
C LEU A 118 -5.82 -27.90 -9.06
N THR A 119 -6.46 -27.20 -8.14
CA THR A 119 -5.75 -26.41 -7.13
C THR A 119 -4.88 -27.28 -6.22
N THR A 120 -5.38 -28.47 -5.84
CA THR A 120 -4.61 -29.43 -5.02
C THR A 120 -3.41 -29.96 -5.79
N SER A 121 -3.55 -30.28 -7.07
CA SER A 121 -2.46 -30.72 -7.93
C SER A 121 -1.38 -29.64 -8.07
N THR A 122 -1.78 -28.39 -8.31
CA THR A 122 -0.85 -27.27 -8.41
C THR A 122 -0.15 -26.98 -7.09
N SER A 123 -0.87 -27.02 -5.95
CA SER A 123 -0.25 -26.79 -4.64
C SER A 123 0.72 -27.90 -4.24
N LEU A 124 0.54 -29.13 -4.70
CA LEU A 124 1.51 -30.21 -4.50
C LEU A 124 2.83 -29.94 -5.25
N LEU A 125 2.73 -29.42 -6.48
CA LEU A 125 3.92 -28.98 -7.24
C LEU A 125 4.64 -27.81 -6.55
N VAL A 126 3.87 -26.88 -5.98
CA VAL A 126 4.44 -25.77 -5.18
C VAL A 126 5.18 -26.30 -3.96
N ALA A 127 4.64 -27.30 -3.24
CA ALA A 127 5.32 -27.90 -2.09
C ALA A 127 6.66 -28.54 -2.50
N TYR A 128 6.70 -29.23 -3.64
CA TYR A 128 7.92 -29.79 -4.19
C TYR A 128 8.94 -28.70 -4.53
N ALA A 129 8.51 -27.64 -5.22
CA ALA A 129 9.36 -26.50 -5.58
C ALA A 129 9.89 -25.76 -4.34
N VAL A 130 9.08 -25.60 -3.29
CA VAL A 130 9.50 -25.03 -2.01
C VAL A 130 10.61 -25.89 -1.39
N GLY A 131 10.45 -27.22 -1.40
CA GLY A 131 11.49 -28.13 -0.95
C GLY A 131 12.80 -27.95 -1.70
N ILE A 132 12.76 -27.94 -3.04
CA ILE A 132 13.95 -27.69 -3.89
C ILE A 132 14.61 -26.36 -3.54
N LEU A 133 13.86 -25.27 -3.43
CA LEU A 133 14.40 -23.93 -3.12
C LEU A 133 15.10 -23.91 -1.77
N VAL A 134 14.51 -24.54 -0.76
CA VAL A 134 15.10 -24.61 0.58
C VAL A 134 16.36 -25.50 0.57
N GLY A 135 16.32 -26.64 -0.11
CA GLY A 135 17.50 -27.52 -0.28
C GLY A 135 18.62 -26.87 -1.09
N ALA A 136 18.30 -25.94 -2.01
CA ALA A 136 19.24 -25.12 -2.78
C ALA A 136 19.75 -23.89 -2.00
N GLU A 137 19.56 -23.82 -0.69
CA GLU A 137 19.92 -22.68 0.17
C GLU A 137 19.17 -21.36 -0.12
N HIS A 138 18.17 -21.38 -1.01
CA HIS A 138 17.29 -20.24 -1.27
C HIS A 138 16.11 -20.19 -0.27
N VAL A 139 16.44 -20.31 1.03
CA VAL A 139 15.46 -20.46 2.13
C VAL A 139 14.43 -19.33 2.14
N LEU A 140 14.87 -18.07 2.01
CA LEU A 140 13.96 -16.92 2.02
C LEU A 140 12.92 -16.99 0.90
N ILE A 141 13.32 -17.40 -0.30
CA ILE A 141 12.42 -17.53 -1.45
C ILE A 141 11.42 -18.66 -1.19
N GLY A 142 11.90 -19.81 -0.69
CA GLY A 142 11.06 -20.94 -0.32
C GLY A 142 10.01 -20.57 0.74
N VAL A 143 10.43 -19.84 1.79
CA VAL A 143 9.54 -19.35 2.86
C VAL A 143 8.48 -18.40 2.30
N ILE A 144 8.86 -17.42 1.48
CA ILE A 144 7.91 -16.49 0.87
C ILE A 144 6.88 -17.23 0.02
N ILE A 145 7.32 -18.16 -0.84
CA ILE A 145 6.42 -18.93 -1.71
C ILE A 145 5.51 -19.82 -0.86
N GLY A 146 6.06 -20.54 0.12
CA GLY A 146 5.31 -21.46 0.98
C GLY A 146 4.24 -20.75 1.80
N ILE A 147 4.60 -19.65 2.49
CA ILE A 147 3.66 -18.88 3.30
C ILE A 147 2.61 -18.19 2.42
N THR A 148 3.01 -17.55 1.33
CA THR A 148 2.07 -16.87 0.43
C THR A 148 1.08 -17.87 -0.18
N SER A 149 1.56 -19.04 -0.62
CA SER A 149 0.69 -20.07 -1.18
C SER A 149 -0.28 -20.61 -0.13
N SER A 150 0.19 -20.90 1.08
CA SER A 150 -0.68 -21.34 2.18
C SER A 150 -1.75 -20.28 2.51
N PHE A 151 -1.36 -19.02 2.56
CA PHE A 151 -2.29 -17.91 2.82
C PHE A 151 -3.36 -17.76 1.73
N LEU A 152 -2.99 -17.87 0.45
CA LEU A 152 -3.93 -17.86 -0.66
C LEU A 152 -4.92 -19.03 -0.61
N LEU A 153 -4.47 -20.20 -0.14
CA LEU A 153 -5.33 -21.37 0.01
C LEU A 153 -6.32 -21.21 1.17
N VAL A 154 -5.88 -20.64 2.30
CA VAL A 154 -6.74 -20.35 3.46
C VAL A 154 -7.80 -19.31 3.11
N LEU A 155 -7.43 -18.25 2.42
CA LEU A 155 -8.34 -17.16 2.03
C LEU A 155 -9.26 -17.49 0.85
N ARG A 156 -9.31 -18.73 0.41
CA ARG A 156 -10.09 -19.11 -0.78
C ARG A 156 -11.55 -18.67 -0.69
N GLY A 157 -12.22 -18.92 0.45
CA GLY A 157 -13.63 -18.57 0.64
C GLY A 157 -13.86 -17.07 0.54
N GLU A 158 -13.01 -16.30 1.20
CA GLU A 158 -13.04 -14.84 1.21
C GLU A 158 -12.74 -14.26 -0.17
N LEU A 159 -11.76 -14.83 -0.87
CA LEU A 159 -11.39 -14.41 -2.22
C LEU A 159 -12.51 -14.68 -3.24
N HIS A 160 -13.17 -15.84 -3.18
CA HIS A 160 -14.33 -16.13 -4.04
C HIS A 160 -15.50 -15.20 -3.73
N GLY A 161 -15.86 -15.06 -2.45
CA GLY A 161 -16.92 -14.14 -2.04
C GLY A 161 -16.60 -12.68 -2.38
N PHE A 162 -15.33 -12.29 -2.42
CA PHE A 162 -14.89 -10.98 -2.88
C PHE A 162 -15.07 -10.84 -4.40
N VAL A 163 -14.61 -11.83 -5.19
CA VAL A 163 -14.71 -11.80 -6.66
C VAL A 163 -16.15 -11.83 -7.14
N ASP A 164 -17.02 -12.62 -6.51
CA ASP A 164 -18.43 -12.71 -6.86
C ASP A 164 -19.20 -11.39 -6.65
N GLN A 165 -18.67 -10.51 -5.81
CA GLN A 165 -19.23 -9.18 -5.54
C GLN A 165 -18.66 -8.09 -6.46
N LEU A 166 -17.61 -8.38 -7.25
CA LEU A 166 -17.03 -7.42 -8.16
C LEU A 166 -17.82 -7.32 -9.46
N SER A 167 -18.14 -6.09 -9.84
CA SER A 167 -18.68 -5.80 -11.16
C SER A 167 -17.62 -5.98 -12.25
N ARG A 168 -18.04 -6.16 -13.50
CA ARG A 168 -17.12 -6.20 -14.65
C ARG A 168 -16.27 -4.93 -14.78
N GLU A 169 -16.84 -3.80 -14.40
CA GLU A 169 -16.14 -2.51 -14.44
C GLU A 169 -15.02 -2.43 -13.40
N GLU A 170 -15.25 -3.02 -12.22
CA GLU A 170 -14.22 -3.08 -11.18
C GLU A 170 -13.06 -4.00 -11.55
N VAL A 171 -13.37 -5.18 -12.09
CA VAL A 171 -12.33 -6.10 -12.60
C VAL A 171 -11.53 -5.45 -13.72
N ARG A 172 -12.19 -4.75 -14.64
CA ARG A 172 -11.53 -3.98 -15.70
C ARG A 172 -10.63 -2.88 -15.13
N SER A 173 -11.14 -2.10 -14.19
CA SER A 173 -10.39 -1.02 -13.53
C SER A 173 -9.18 -1.56 -12.75
N ALA A 174 -9.31 -2.70 -12.07
CA ALA A 174 -8.20 -3.40 -11.42
C ALA A 174 -7.15 -3.85 -12.44
N GLY A 175 -7.57 -4.39 -13.59
CA GLY A 175 -6.69 -4.77 -14.68
C GLY A 175 -5.96 -3.56 -15.29
N GLU A 176 -6.64 -2.46 -15.54
CA GLU A 176 -6.03 -1.21 -16.01
C GLU A 176 -5.01 -0.68 -15.00
N PHE A 177 -5.33 -0.71 -13.71
CA PHE A 177 -4.40 -0.31 -12.65
C PHE A 177 -3.16 -1.22 -12.60
N ALA A 178 -3.37 -2.55 -12.69
CA ALA A 178 -2.28 -3.51 -12.70
C ALA A 178 -1.33 -3.30 -13.90
N ILE A 179 -1.85 -2.99 -15.10
CA ILE A 179 -1.04 -2.66 -16.27
C ILE A 179 -0.18 -1.42 -16.00
N ILE A 180 -0.78 -0.36 -15.45
CA ILE A 180 -0.05 0.87 -15.13
C ILE A 180 1.02 0.61 -14.06
N ALA A 181 0.71 -0.17 -13.03
CA ALA A 181 1.63 -0.41 -11.93
C ALA A 181 2.75 -1.40 -12.28
N PHE A 182 2.44 -2.48 -12.99
CA PHE A 182 3.37 -3.60 -13.15
C PHE A 182 3.96 -3.72 -14.57
N VAL A 183 3.27 -3.21 -15.60
CA VAL A 183 3.76 -3.28 -16.99
C VAL A 183 4.48 -2.00 -17.38
N VAL A 184 3.87 -0.84 -17.13
CA VAL A 184 4.47 0.45 -17.55
C VAL A 184 5.69 0.81 -16.70
N TYR A 185 5.63 0.60 -15.38
CA TYR A 185 6.71 0.96 -14.46
C TYR A 185 8.09 0.41 -14.82
N PRO A 186 8.28 -0.90 -15.09
CA PRO A 186 9.59 -1.44 -15.43
C PRO A 186 10.12 -0.98 -16.79
N LEU A 187 9.26 -0.52 -17.68
CA LEU A 187 9.64 0.01 -19.02
C LEU A 187 10.20 1.44 -18.94
N LEU A 188 10.01 2.13 -17.82
CA LEU A 188 10.48 3.49 -17.66
C LEU A 188 12.00 3.54 -17.42
N PRO A 189 12.70 4.50 -18.04
CA PRO A 189 14.12 4.64 -17.90
C PRO A 189 14.53 4.99 -16.46
N VAL A 190 15.74 4.59 -16.09
CA VAL A 190 16.37 4.91 -14.80
C VAL A 190 17.14 6.22 -14.92
N GLY A 191 17.09 7.06 -13.89
CA GLY A 191 17.83 8.33 -13.83
C GLY A 191 16.91 9.54 -13.88
N THR A 192 17.54 10.71 -13.95
CA THR A 192 16.86 12.02 -14.03
C THR A 192 16.98 12.58 -15.44
N TYR A 193 15.96 13.28 -15.90
CA TYR A 193 15.82 13.81 -17.27
C TYR A 193 15.22 15.20 -17.27
N GLY A 194 15.26 15.83 -18.44
CA GLY A 194 14.62 17.11 -18.69
C GLY A 194 15.35 18.31 -18.09
N PRO A 195 14.70 19.48 -18.05
CA PRO A 195 15.30 20.69 -17.51
C PRO A 195 15.70 20.50 -16.05
N TRP A 196 16.92 20.87 -15.72
CA TRP A 196 17.50 20.84 -14.34
C TRP A 196 17.49 19.46 -13.68
N ASP A 197 17.44 18.38 -14.45
CA ASP A 197 17.35 16.99 -13.94
C ASP A 197 16.16 16.77 -13.01
N ALA A 198 15.08 17.52 -13.21
CA ALA A 198 13.93 17.54 -12.33
C ALA A 198 13.01 16.31 -12.48
N ILE A 199 13.06 15.62 -13.60
CA ILE A 199 12.15 14.53 -13.95
C ILE A 199 12.84 13.21 -13.72
N ASN A 200 12.44 12.48 -12.68
CA ASN A 200 12.75 11.05 -12.51
C ASN A 200 11.51 10.24 -12.96
N PRO A 201 11.53 9.60 -14.16
CA PRO A 201 10.34 8.96 -14.71
C PRO A 201 9.76 7.86 -13.82
N ARG A 202 10.63 7.06 -13.18
CA ARG A 202 10.18 6.01 -12.25
C ARG A 202 9.54 6.58 -11.01
N LEU A 203 10.13 7.61 -10.41
CA LEU A 203 9.57 8.27 -9.23
C LEU A 203 8.24 8.95 -9.55
N VAL A 204 8.19 9.72 -10.66
CA VAL A 204 6.94 10.34 -11.13
C VAL A 204 5.85 9.30 -11.30
N TRP A 205 6.18 8.18 -11.95
CA TRP A 205 5.20 7.12 -12.17
C TRP A 205 4.79 6.40 -10.89
N THR A 206 5.73 6.16 -9.97
CA THR A 206 5.42 5.61 -8.65
C THR A 206 4.44 6.49 -7.88
N LEU A 207 4.59 7.81 -7.96
CA LEU A 207 3.66 8.75 -7.35
C LEU A 207 2.28 8.75 -8.03
N VAL A 208 2.23 8.58 -9.36
CA VAL A 208 0.96 8.37 -10.09
C VAL A 208 0.29 7.08 -9.62
N ILE A 209 1.03 5.98 -9.51
CA ILE A 209 0.53 4.71 -8.99
C ILE A 209 0.02 4.88 -7.55
N ALA A 210 0.78 5.54 -6.67
CA ALA A 210 0.39 5.74 -5.27
C ALA A 210 -0.92 6.53 -5.14
N VAL A 211 -1.03 7.67 -5.84
CA VAL A 211 -2.25 8.51 -5.80
C VAL A 211 -3.45 7.77 -6.40
N SER A 212 -3.26 7.09 -7.52
CA SER A 212 -4.31 6.30 -8.18
C SER A 212 -4.71 5.08 -7.35
N GLY A 213 -3.74 4.42 -6.69
CA GLY A 213 -3.95 3.28 -5.81
C GLY A 213 -4.76 3.66 -4.57
N ILE A 214 -4.47 4.80 -3.93
CA ILE A 214 -5.30 5.33 -2.84
C ILE A 214 -6.75 5.50 -3.32
N GLY A 215 -6.94 6.05 -4.52
CA GLY A 215 -8.26 6.21 -5.12
C GLY A 215 -8.97 4.87 -5.35
N PHE A 216 -8.26 3.88 -5.88
CA PHE A 216 -8.79 2.55 -6.17
C PHE A 216 -9.18 1.78 -4.90
N VAL A 217 -8.29 1.70 -3.90
CA VAL A 217 -8.58 1.05 -2.61
C VAL A 217 -9.78 1.70 -1.94
N ASN A 218 -9.82 3.02 -1.96
CA ASN A 218 -10.90 3.78 -1.37
C ASN A 218 -12.26 3.50 -2.02
N TYR A 219 -12.31 3.36 -3.33
CA TYR A 219 -13.54 2.97 -4.03
C TYR A 219 -14.00 1.57 -3.63
N ILE A 220 -13.11 0.58 -3.59
CA ILE A 220 -13.46 -0.77 -3.15
C ILE A 220 -14.06 -0.73 -1.73
N VAL A 221 -13.48 0.05 -0.82
CA VAL A 221 -14.00 0.23 0.53
C VAL A 221 -15.40 0.82 0.50
N MET A 222 -15.62 1.88 -0.30
CA MET A 222 -16.93 2.53 -0.41
C MET A 222 -17.99 1.60 -1.01
N GLN A 223 -17.63 0.84 -2.04
CA GLN A 223 -18.54 -0.11 -2.70
C GLN A 223 -18.98 -1.22 -1.72
N ARG A 224 -18.05 -1.72 -0.91
CA ARG A 224 -18.33 -2.82 0.01
C ARG A 224 -19.12 -2.41 1.23
N TYR A 225 -18.90 -1.19 1.71
CA TYR A 225 -19.56 -0.68 2.93
C TYR A 225 -20.71 0.30 2.64
N GLY A 226 -21.10 0.44 1.39
CA GLY A 226 -22.27 1.04 0.72
C GLY A 226 -22.94 2.22 1.40
N SER A 227 -23.76 2.02 2.39
CA SER A 227 -24.57 3.06 3.04
C SER A 227 -24.01 3.51 4.40
N MET A 228 -22.68 3.55 4.55
CA MET A 228 -22.10 4.22 5.71
C MET A 228 -22.42 5.71 5.61
N GLY A 229 -23.08 6.25 6.63
CA GLY A 229 -23.59 7.61 6.67
C GLY A 229 -22.69 8.70 6.06
N ILE A 230 -23.24 9.87 5.88
CA ILE A 230 -22.67 11.02 5.16
C ILE A 230 -21.22 11.34 5.56
N ALA A 231 -20.85 11.14 6.83
CA ALA A 231 -19.49 11.40 7.34
C ALA A 231 -18.46 10.48 6.69
N VAL A 232 -18.75 9.18 6.65
CA VAL A 232 -17.84 8.17 6.09
C VAL A 232 -17.71 8.35 4.58
N THR A 233 -18.83 8.58 3.89
CA THR A 233 -18.84 8.88 2.45
C THR A 233 -18.07 10.18 2.14
N GLY A 234 -18.21 11.19 2.98
CA GLY A 234 -17.46 12.44 2.86
C GLY A 234 -15.95 12.26 3.05
N PHE A 235 -15.53 11.43 4.01
CA PHE A 235 -14.11 11.12 4.25
C PHE A 235 -13.52 10.34 3.08
N PHE A 236 -14.10 9.21 2.76
CA PHE A 236 -13.59 8.36 1.69
C PHE A 236 -13.67 9.05 0.31
N GLY A 237 -14.77 9.74 0.01
CA GLY A 237 -14.87 10.58 -1.17
C GLY A 237 -13.83 11.69 -1.20
N GLY A 238 -13.55 12.30 -0.04
CA GLY A 238 -12.51 13.33 0.14
C GLY A 238 -11.10 12.83 -0.13
N LEU A 239 -10.79 11.59 0.21
CA LEU A 239 -9.51 10.94 -0.13
C LEU A 239 -9.29 10.84 -1.65
N VAL A 240 -10.35 10.56 -2.41
CA VAL A 240 -10.29 10.49 -3.89
C VAL A 240 -10.28 11.89 -4.50
N ASN A 241 -11.34 12.63 -4.27
CA ASN A 241 -11.55 13.94 -4.85
C ASN A 241 -12.40 14.84 -3.95
N SER A 242 -11.74 15.51 -3.02
CA SER A 242 -12.41 16.42 -2.07
C SER A 242 -13.18 17.55 -2.75
N THR A 243 -12.74 18.02 -3.94
CA THR A 243 -13.44 19.05 -4.68
C THR A 243 -14.78 18.56 -5.24
N ALA A 244 -14.83 17.31 -5.72
CA ALA A 244 -16.07 16.70 -6.20
C ALA A 244 -17.09 16.52 -5.06
N VAL A 245 -16.64 16.03 -3.89
CA VAL A 245 -17.49 15.92 -2.68
C VAL A 245 -18.08 17.27 -2.29
N ILE A 246 -17.25 18.31 -2.29
CA ILE A 246 -17.67 19.68 -1.93
C ILE A 246 -18.69 20.20 -2.94
N GLY A 247 -18.46 19.99 -4.24
CA GLY A 247 -19.39 20.39 -5.28
C GLY A 247 -20.76 19.74 -5.14
N GLU A 248 -20.78 18.43 -4.92
CA GLU A 248 -22.02 17.67 -4.75
C GLU A 248 -22.81 18.09 -3.51
N ILE A 249 -22.14 18.14 -2.34
CA ILE A 249 -22.85 18.49 -1.10
C ILE A 249 -23.30 19.96 -1.06
N ALA A 250 -22.52 20.87 -1.66
CA ALA A 250 -22.92 22.27 -1.78
C ALA A 250 -24.13 22.44 -2.71
N GLY A 251 -24.19 21.65 -3.80
CA GLY A 251 -25.34 21.61 -4.70
C GLY A 251 -26.60 21.10 -4.00
N ARG A 252 -26.51 20.04 -3.23
CA ARG A 252 -27.63 19.49 -2.44
C ARG A 252 -28.13 20.48 -1.38
N ALA A 253 -27.19 21.13 -0.67
CA ALA A 253 -27.51 22.13 0.34
C ALA A 253 -28.14 23.42 -0.25
N LYS A 254 -27.93 23.71 -1.54
CA LYS A 254 -28.64 24.78 -2.26
C LYS A 254 -30.12 24.49 -2.41
N ASN A 255 -30.47 23.24 -2.70
CA ASN A 255 -31.84 22.80 -2.91
C ASN A 255 -32.57 22.44 -1.60
N ASN A 256 -31.82 22.19 -0.51
CA ASN A 256 -32.35 21.87 0.80
C ASN A 256 -31.59 22.60 1.91
N VAL A 257 -32.15 23.68 2.39
CA VAL A 257 -31.53 24.53 3.42
C VAL A 257 -31.33 23.79 4.76
N GLY A 258 -32.16 22.77 5.04
CA GLY A 258 -32.09 21.97 6.26
C GLY A 258 -30.75 21.22 6.41
N ILE A 259 -30.07 20.88 5.31
CA ILE A 259 -28.79 20.15 5.35
C ILE A 259 -27.55 21.08 5.35
N THR A 260 -27.71 22.38 5.51
CA THR A 260 -26.58 23.34 5.47
C THR A 260 -25.50 22.99 6.50
N ARG A 261 -25.86 22.62 7.73
CA ARG A 261 -24.89 22.21 8.77
C ARG A 261 -24.16 20.95 8.37
N LEU A 262 -24.89 19.96 7.91
CA LEU A 262 -24.36 18.67 7.43
C LEU A 262 -23.40 18.89 6.26
N ALA A 263 -23.73 19.78 5.31
CA ALA A 263 -22.86 20.12 4.20
C ALA A 263 -21.52 20.72 4.67
N VAL A 264 -21.56 21.63 5.64
CA VAL A 264 -20.33 22.19 6.24
C VAL A 264 -19.50 21.10 6.91
N GLY A 265 -20.11 20.20 7.67
CA GLY A 265 -19.42 19.06 8.28
C GLY A 265 -18.77 18.15 7.25
N THR A 266 -19.49 17.80 6.17
CA THR A 266 -18.97 16.97 5.08
C THR A 266 -17.78 17.64 4.37
N ILE A 267 -17.81 18.95 4.17
CA ILE A 267 -16.70 19.72 3.60
C ILE A 267 -15.46 19.63 4.49
N LEU A 268 -15.62 19.80 5.81
CA LEU A 268 -14.52 19.69 6.76
C LEU A 268 -13.91 18.29 6.80
N ILE A 269 -14.74 17.25 6.73
CA ILE A 269 -14.28 15.86 6.65
C ILE A 269 -13.52 15.61 5.34
N ALA A 270 -14.01 16.14 4.22
CA ALA A 270 -13.32 16.01 2.93
C ALA A 270 -11.95 16.74 2.92
N ASP A 271 -11.84 17.89 3.60
CA ASP A 271 -10.57 18.58 3.78
C ASP A 271 -9.63 17.85 4.75
N ALA A 272 -10.15 17.25 5.82
CA ALA A 272 -9.39 16.38 6.72
C ALA A 272 -8.85 15.15 5.98
N ALA A 273 -9.67 14.51 5.18
CA ALA A 273 -9.27 13.36 4.34
C ALA A 273 -8.16 13.74 3.35
N MET A 274 -8.28 14.91 2.71
CA MET A 274 -7.23 15.44 1.84
C MET A 274 -5.91 15.64 2.61
N ALA A 275 -5.95 16.17 3.83
CA ALA A 275 -4.76 16.36 4.66
C ALA A 275 -4.13 15.01 5.04
N VAL A 276 -4.94 14.01 5.40
CA VAL A 276 -4.48 12.63 5.68
C VAL A 276 -3.80 12.01 4.46
N ARG A 277 -4.40 12.15 3.27
CA ARG A 277 -3.80 11.64 2.02
C ARG A 277 -2.45 12.30 1.73
N ASN A 278 -2.38 13.63 1.82
CA ASN A 278 -1.14 14.37 1.57
C ASN A 278 -0.06 13.99 2.59
N LEU A 279 -0.43 13.82 3.86
CA LEU A 279 0.44 13.33 4.93
C LEU A 279 0.96 11.93 4.61
N ALA A 280 0.09 10.99 4.24
CA ALA A 280 0.49 9.63 3.91
C ALA A 280 1.50 9.59 2.75
N ILE A 281 1.26 10.36 1.69
CA ILE A 281 2.17 10.42 0.54
C ILE A 281 3.55 10.94 0.95
N ILE A 282 3.62 12.08 1.65
CA ILE A 282 4.94 12.66 1.96
C ILE A 282 5.70 11.84 2.99
N VAL A 283 5.04 11.27 3.99
CA VAL A 283 5.70 10.43 5.01
C VAL A 283 6.26 9.14 4.42
N VAL A 284 5.53 8.52 3.48
CA VAL A 284 5.99 7.29 2.81
C VAL A 284 7.21 7.56 1.93
N PHE A 285 7.25 8.67 1.20
CA PHE A 285 8.31 8.95 0.23
C PHE A 285 9.44 9.85 0.76
N VAL A 286 9.19 10.63 1.80
CA VAL A 286 10.15 11.55 2.45
C VAL A 286 10.01 11.42 3.98
N PRO A 287 10.37 10.27 4.57
CA PRO A 287 10.16 9.98 5.99
C PRO A 287 10.84 10.98 6.92
N GLU A 288 11.93 11.61 6.50
CA GLU A 288 12.63 12.65 7.26
C GLU A 288 11.76 13.89 7.52
N SER A 289 10.72 14.09 6.72
CA SER A 289 9.75 15.17 6.89
C SER A 289 8.59 14.84 7.84
N ALA A 290 8.54 13.61 8.40
CA ALA A 290 7.40 13.12 9.15
C ALA A 290 6.98 14.02 10.32
N ILE A 291 7.92 14.58 11.08
CA ILE A 291 7.61 15.51 12.18
C ILE A 291 7.18 16.86 11.65
N SER A 292 7.95 17.41 10.67
CA SER A 292 7.69 18.75 10.09
C SER A 292 6.32 18.87 9.43
N VAL A 293 5.81 17.76 8.86
CA VAL A 293 4.54 17.72 8.13
C VAL A 293 3.45 17.04 8.95
N GLY A 294 3.82 16.07 9.79
CA GLY A 294 2.87 15.26 10.55
C GLY A 294 2.05 16.08 11.53
N LEU A 295 2.69 16.97 12.27
CA LEU A 295 2.00 17.85 13.21
C LEU A 295 1.05 18.82 12.50
N PRO A 296 1.46 19.61 11.48
CA PRO A 296 0.55 20.52 10.79
C PRO A 296 -0.63 19.82 10.13
N LEU A 297 -0.39 18.81 9.32
CA LEU A 297 -1.45 18.10 8.60
C LEU A 297 -2.30 17.22 9.53
N GLY A 298 -1.70 16.64 10.56
CA GLY A 298 -2.40 15.88 11.59
C GLY A 298 -3.36 16.76 12.38
N LEU A 299 -2.95 17.96 12.79
CA LEU A 299 -3.82 18.93 13.46
C LEU A 299 -4.93 19.42 12.54
N ILE A 300 -4.68 19.66 11.26
CA ILE A 300 -5.72 19.97 10.27
C ILE A 300 -6.73 18.82 10.20
N ALA A 301 -6.28 17.58 10.09
CA ALA A 301 -7.14 16.42 9.99
C ALA A 301 -7.98 16.21 11.25
N ILE A 302 -7.34 16.19 12.41
CA ILE A 302 -8.03 15.98 13.70
C ILE A 302 -9.03 17.10 13.99
N SER A 303 -8.64 18.36 13.76
CA SER A 303 -9.55 19.50 13.97
C SER A 303 -10.69 19.52 12.96
N GLY A 304 -10.45 19.13 11.71
CA GLY A 304 -11.48 19.00 10.68
C GLY A 304 -12.53 17.95 11.06
N ILE A 305 -12.09 16.76 11.46
CA ILE A 305 -12.97 15.70 11.95
C ILE A 305 -13.69 16.15 13.23
N GLY A 306 -12.96 16.67 14.22
CA GLY A 306 -13.54 17.12 15.49
C GLY A 306 -14.63 18.19 15.32
N LEU A 307 -14.38 19.22 14.51
CA LEU A 307 -15.36 20.28 14.22
C LEU A 307 -16.54 19.78 13.38
N ALA A 308 -16.33 18.76 12.57
CA ALA A 308 -17.40 18.15 11.80
C ALA A 308 -18.38 17.39 12.69
N PHE A 309 -17.86 16.61 13.65
CA PHE A 309 -18.70 15.84 14.57
C PHE A 309 -19.30 16.65 15.72
N TYR A 310 -18.67 17.76 16.11
CA TYR A 310 -19.15 18.59 17.23
C TYR A 310 -20.51 19.24 16.97
N ASP A 311 -20.81 19.65 15.74
CA ASP A 311 -21.96 20.47 15.39
C ASP A 311 -23.05 19.74 14.58
N ASN A 312 -22.90 18.45 14.28
CA ASN A 312 -23.77 17.75 13.35
C ASN A 312 -24.32 16.45 13.92
N ASP A 313 -25.61 16.27 13.78
CA ASP A 313 -26.27 14.97 13.84
C ASP A 313 -26.15 14.35 12.45
N TRP A 314 -25.41 13.24 12.34
CA TRP A 314 -25.10 12.58 11.08
C TRP A 314 -26.21 11.58 10.66
N GLU A 315 -27.47 11.95 10.88
CA GLU A 315 -28.62 11.17 10.44
C GLU A 315 -28.90 11.47 8.97
N GLY A 316 -28.79 10.48 8.11
CA GLY A 316 -29.08 10.56 6.68
C GLY A 316 -28.10 9.77 5.81
N GLU A 317 -28.54 9.37 4.63
CA GLU A 317 -27.74 8.71 3.61
C GLU A 317 -27.33 9.68 2.51
N LEU A 318 -26.06 9.73 2.18
CA LEU A 318 -25.53 10.39 0.99
C LEU A 318 -25.10 9.32 0.00
N ASN A 319 -25.93 9.10 -1.02
CA ASN A 319 -25.49 8.38 -2.20
C ASN A 319 -24.69 9.34 -3.08
N LEU A 320 -23.39 9.25 -3.01
CA LEU A 320 -22.49 9.88 -3.98
C LEU A 320 -22.26 8.86 -5.08
N ASP A 321 -22.78 9.12 -6.28
CA ASP A 321 -22.45 8.36 -7.47
C ASP A 321 -20.98 8.63 -7.84
N PHE A 322 -20.09 7.82 -7.35
CA PHE A 322 -18.72 7.79 -7.83
C PHE A 322 -18.69 6.89 -9.07
N ASN A 323 -18.73 7.51 -10.25
CA ASN A 323 -18.39 6.83 -11.48
C ASN A 323 -17.01 6.17 -11.34
N SER A 324 -16.85 4.99 -11.96
CA SER A 324 -15.69 4.10 -11.92
C SER A 324 -14.40 4.70 -11.32
N PRO A 325 -13.82 4.07 -10.31
CA PRO A 325 -12.82 4.67 -9.42
C PRO A 325 -11.48 4.88 -10.08
N PHE A 326 -11.15 3.98 -10.98
CA PHE A 326 -9.91 3.97 -11.71
C PHE A 326 -10.21 4.03 -13.22
N SER A 327 -9.66 5.06 -13.82
CA SER A 327 -9.60 5.18 -15.27
C SER A 327 -8.15 5.48 -15.61
N SER A 328 -7.56 4.68 -16.47
CA SER A 328 -6.23 4.92 -17.04
C SER A 328 -6.12 6.34 -17.61
N ALA A 329 -7.19 6.86 -18.22
CA ALA A 329 -7.26 8.24 -18.70
C ALA A 329 -7.11 9.27 -17.57
N ASN A 330 -7.70 9.04 -16.40
CA ASN A 330 -7.55 9.95 -15.25
C ASN A 330 -6.14 9.88 -14.64
N ALA A 331 -5.54 8.69 -14.59
CA ALA A 331 -4.15 8.53 -14.16
C ALA A 331 -3.17 9.26 -15.09
N PHE A 332 -3.36 9.15 -16.41
CA PHE A 332 -2.57 9.90 -17.41
C PHE A 332 -2.78 11.41 -17.30
N LYS A 333 -4.01 11.88 -17.15
CA LYS A 333 -4.31 13.31 -16.96
C LYS A 333 -3.64 13.84 -15.69
N PHE A 334 -3.69 13.09 -14.60
CA PHE A 334 -3.00 13.44 -13.36
C PHE A 334 -1.49 13.47 -13.57
N GLY A 335 -0.92 12.45 -14.21
CA GLY A 335 0.52 12.37 -14.52
C GLY A 335 0.99 13.53 -15.39
N LEU A 336 0.22 13.93 -16.41
CA LEU A 336 0.53 15.06 -17.28
C LEU A 336 0.48 16.39 -16.52
N LEU A 337 -0.57 16.60 -15.71
CA LEU A 337 -0.69 17.77 -14.84
C LEU A 337 0.48 17.84 -13.84
N PHE A 338 0.78 16.71 -13.22
CA PHE A 338 1.90 16.59 -12.27
C PHE A 338 3.23 16.93 -12.95
N LEU A 339 3.49 16.40 -14.13
CA LEU A 339 4.72 16.68 -14.89
C LEU A 339 4.84 18.16 -15.23
N GLY A 340 3.76 18.79 -15.68
CA GLY A 340 3.73 20.22 -15.97
C GLY A 340 4.03 21.06 -14.73
N VAL A 341 3.38 20.78 -13.61
CA VAL A 341 3.62 21.47 -12.34
C VAL A 341 5.04 21.20 -11.81
N LEU A 342 5.55 19.96 -11.95
CA LEU A 342 6.90 19.62 -11.55
C LEU A 342 7.96 20.46 -12.29
N VAL A 343 7.86 20.55 -13.61
CA VAL A 343 8.81 21.34 -14.43
C VAL A 343 8.71 22.83 -14.09
N LEU A 344 7.50 23.38 -13.98
CA LEU A 344 7.30 24.78 -13.59
C LEU A 344 7.86 25.07 -12.19
N THR A 345 7.64 24.18 -11.24
CA THR A 345 8.12 24.32 -9.86
C THR A 345 9.64 24.19 -9.77
N ALA A 346 10.22 23.23 -10.50
CA ALA A 346 11.68 23.08 -10.57
C ALA A 346 12.34 24.34 -11.17
N GLY A 347 11.74 24.91 -12.23
CA GLY A 347 12.20 26.18 -12.78
C GLY A 347 12.07 27.33 -11.80
N ALA A 348 10.92 27.48 -11.14
CA ALA A 348 10.74 28.50 -10.12
C ALA A 348 11.71 28.36 -8.95
N GLN A 349 11.96 27.11 -8.50
CA GLN A 349 12.96 26.82 -7.48
C GLN A 349 14.38 27.18 -7.96
N ARG A 350 14.71 26.87 -9.20
CA ARG A 350 16.04 27.18 -9.76
C ARG A 350 16.32 28.67 -9.86
N PHE A 351 15.31 29.49 -10.29
CA PHE A 351 15.50 30.90 -10.54
C PHE A 351 15.20 31.79 -9.30
N PHE A 352 14.29 31.36 -8.44
CA PHE A 352 13.81 32.16 -7.30
C PHE A 352 14.00 31.46 -5.94
N GLY A 353 14.69 30.31 -5.91
CA GLY A 353 14.95 29.55 -4.69
C GLY A 353 13.66 29.08 -3.99
N THR A 354 13.72 28.97 -2.67
CA THR A 354 12.59 28.50 -1.84
C THR A 354 11.33 29.34 -2.01
N THR A 355 11.46 30.64 -2.25
CA THR A 355 10.30 31.53 -2.49
C THR A 355 9.57 31.12 -3.76
N GLY A 356 10.30 30.81 -4.84
CA GLY A 356 9.72 30.34 -6.10
C GLY A 356 9.00 29.00 -5.92
N PHE A 357 9.60 28.08 -5.16
CA PHE A 357 8.96 26.81 -4.82
C PHE A 357 7.68 27.00 -4.02
N LEU A 358 7.67 27.82 -2.99
CA LEU A 358 6.48 28.07 -2.17
C LEU A 358 5.36 28.78 -2.94
N LEU A 359 5.72 29.73 -3.81
CA LEU A 359 4.75 30.42 -4.66
C LEU A 359 4.08 29.44 -5.66
N THR A 360 4.87 28.58 -6.30
CA THR A 360 4.31 27.56 -7.19
C THR A 360 3.53 26.50 -6.43
N SER A 361 3.92 26.16 -5.22
CA SER A 361 3.16 25.28 -4.32
C SER A 361 1.79 25.87 -3.97
N PHE A 362 1.73 27.18 -3.72
CA PHE A 362 0.46 27.87 -3.51
C PHE A 362 -0.42 27.84 -4.76
N LEU A 363 0.11 28.17 -5.93
CA LEU A 363 -0.63 28.18 -7.19
C LEU A 363 -1.08 26.80 -7.61
N SER A 364 -0.22 25.78 -7.49
CA SER A 364 -0.58 24.39 -7.81
C SER A 364 -1.60 23.80 -6.83
N GLY A 365 -1.54 24.22 -5.56
CA GLY A 365 -2.51 23.86 -4.53
C GLY A 365 -3.93 24.34 -4.83
N ILE A 366 -4.08 25.45 -5.54
CA ILE A 366 -5.37 25.93 -6.08
C ILE A 366 -5.99 24.88 -7.00
N VAL A 367 -5.18 24.25 -7.85
CA VAL A 367 -5.63 23.25 -8.81
C VAL A 367 -5.75 21.89 -8.13
N SER A 368 -4.70 21.47 -7.40
CA SER A 368 -4.64 20.15 -6.75
C SER A 368 -3.55 20.09 -5.68
N SER A 369 -3.96 19.94 -4.42
CA SER A 369 -2.98 19.70 -3.32
C SER A 369 -2.22 18.38 -3.49
N GLY A 370 -2.83 17.37 -4.11
CA GLY A 370 -2.15 16.10 -4.42
C GLY A 370 -1.00 16.30 -5.40
N THR A 371 -1.20 17.09 -6.44
CA THR A 371 -0.13 17.46 -7.39
C THR A 371 0.98 18.23 -6.71
N THR A 372 0.65 19.18 -5.81
CA THR A 372 1.66 19.91 -5.02
C THR A 372 2.47 18.95 -4.14
N THR A 373 1.80 18.01 -3.46
CA THR A 373 2.46 17.03 -2.59
C THR A 373 3.39 16.12 -3.39
N THR A 374 2.95 15.59 -4.53
CA THR A 374 3.79 14.74 -5.37
C THR A 374 4.97 15.51 -5.98
N THR A 375 4.77 16.79 -6.33
CA THR A 375 5.87 17.68 -6.79
C THR A 375 6.90 17.91 -5.69
N ALA A 376 6.47 18.22 -4.46
CA ALA A 376 7.35 18.41 -3.31
C ALA A 376 8.16 17.14 -3.00
N VAL A 377 7.52 15.98 -3.03
CA VAL A 377 8.17 14.67 -2.88
C VAL A 377 9.21 14.46 -3.98
N SER A 378 8.87 14.67 -5.25
CA SER A 378 9.78 14.46 -6.37
C SER A 378 11.04 15.34 -6.29
N LEU A 379 10.86 16.64 -5.99
CA LEU A 379 11.98 17.57 -5.87
C LEU A 379 12.85 17.27 -4.63
N SER A 380 12.26 16.81 -3.54
CA SER A 380 13.00 16.39 -2.34
C SER A 380 13.78 15.10 -2.58
N SER A 381 13.17 14.11 -3.20
CA SER A 381 13.82 12.82 -3.51
C SER A 381 14.92 12.94 -4.55
N THR A 382 14.89 13.98 -5.40
CA THR A 382 16.00 14.30 -6.34
C THR A 382 17.03 15.25 -5.76
N GLY A 383 16.90 15.64 -4.47
CA GLY A 383 17.85 16.51 -3.78
C GLY A 383 17.78 18.00 -4.17
N GLN A 384 16.77 18.42 -4.93
CA GLN A 384 16.60 19.82 -5.36
C GLN A 384 16.10 20.73 -4.24
N ILE A 385 15.35 20.18 -3.28
CA ILE A 385 14.89 20.87 -2.07
C ILE A 385 15.12 19.98 -0.85
N SER A 386 15.28 20.59 0.32
CA SER A 386 15.38 19.85 1.57
C SER A 386 14.00 19.27 1.99
N PRO A 387 13.97 18.19 2.81
CA PRO A 387 12.73 17.64 3.37
C PRO A 387 11.89 18.68 4.12
N ALA A 388 12.53 19.60 4.83
CA ALA A 388 11.84 20.69 5.53
C ALA A 388 11.14 21.67 4.56
N VAL A 389 11.79 22.04 3.45
CA VAL A 389 11.18 22.89 2.41
C VAL A 389 10.05 22.14 1.71
N ALA A 390 10.20 20.82 1.44
CA ALA A 390 9.13 20.01 0.90
C ALA A 390 7.88 20.00 1.82
N ALA A 391 8.09 19.85 3.13
CA ALA A 391 7.03 19.91 4.13
C ALA A 391 6.28 21.26 4.10
N GLN A 392 7.00 22.39 4.01
CA GLN A 392 6.41 23.72 3.87
C GLN A 392 5.58 23.82 2.59
N GLY A 393 6.07 23.33 1.45
CA GLY A 393 5.34 23.36 0.20
C GLY A 393 4.04 22.55 0.24
N VAL A 394 4.07 21.36 0.86
CA VAL A 394 2.85 20.55 1.05
C VAL A 394 1.82 21.26 1.91
N LEU A 395 2.26 21.91 3.00
CA LEU A 395 1.36 22.66 3.85
C LEU A 395 0.75 23.87 3.10
N VAL A 396 1.59 24.65 2.42
CA VAL A 396 1.13 25.81 1.63
C VAL A 396 0.13 25.38 0.57
N GLY A 397 0.40 24.29 -0.16
CA GLY A 397 -0.52 23.73 -1.16
C GLY A 397 -1.82 23.21 -0.54
N THR A 398 -1.77 22.60 0.63
CA THR A 398 -2.96 22.13 1.35
C THR A 398 -3.82 23.30 1.82
N LEU A 399 -3.24 24.33 2.42
CA LEU A 399 -3.95 25.53 2.85
C LEU A 399 -4.54 26.28 1.65
N SER A 400 -3.80 26.42 0.56
CA SER A 400 -4.29 27.02 -0.69
C SER A 400 -5.51 26.25 -1.23
N SER A 401 -5.46 24.93 -1.22
CA SER A 401 -6.57 24.07 -1.63
C SER A 401 -7.82 24.27 -0.75
N ILE A 402 -7.66 24.37 0.56
CA ILE A 402 -8.76 24.68 1.49
C ILE A 402 -9.39 26.04 1.15
N LEU A 403 -8.56 27.09 0.93
CA LEU A 403 -9.05 28.41 0.60
C LEU A 403 -9.87 28.45 -0.69
N VAL A 404 -9.40 27.81 -1.75
CA VAL A 404 -10.12 27.76 -3.03
C VAL A 404 -11.45 27.02 -2.91
N LYS A 405 -11.49 25.94 -2.14
CA LYS A 405 -12.72 25.16 -1.90
C LYS A 405 -13.79 25.96 -1.17
N ILE A 406 -13.40 26.90 -0.28
CA ILE A 406 -14.34 27.86 0.33
C ILE A 406 -15.02 28.66 -0.77
N GLY A 407 -14.23 29.27 -1.67
CA GLY A 407 -14.73 30.02 -2.81
C GLY A 407 -15.61 29.18 -3.74
N PHE A 408 -15.20 27.95 -4.02
CA PHE A 408 -15.94 27.02 -4.86
C PHE A 408 -17.30 26.64 -4.24
N ALA A 409 -17.34 26.24 -2.97
CA ALA A 409 -18.59 25.96 -2.27
C ALA A 409 -19.53 27.18 -2.22
N ALA A 410 -18.97 28.36 -1.96
CA ALA A 410 -19.72 29.62 -1.91
C ALA A 410 -20.28 30.05 -3.28
N SER A 411 -19.59 29.71 -4.38
CA SER A 411 -20.08 29.97 -5.74
C SER A 411 -21.32 29.15 -6.07
N ILE A 412 -21.45 27.97 -5.52
CA ILE A 412 -22.62 27.09 -5.68
C ILE A 412 -23.73 27.52 -4.71
N ASN A 413 -23.40 27.72 -3.44
CA ASN A 413 -24.35 28.09 -2.41
C ASN A 413 -23.76 29.12 -1.43
N ARG A 414 -24.19 30.38 -1.56
CA ARG A 414 -23.71 31.50 -0.72
C ARG A 414 -24.01 31.35 0.77
N SER A 415 -25.03 30.59 1.16
CA SER A 415 -25.36 30.34 2.57
C SER A 415 -24.25 29.59 3.32
N LEU A 416 -23.43 28.83 2.59
CA LEU A 416 -22.30 28.09 3.12
C LEU A 416 -21.08 28.96 3.45
N LEU A 417 -20.96 30.15 2.83
CA LEU A 417 -19.75 30.98 2.93
C LEU A 417 -19.34 31.27 4.38
N ARG A 418 -20.24 31.88 5.17
CA ARG A 418 -19.92 32.28 6.55
C ARG A 418 -19.52 31.11 7.45
N PRO A 419 -20.32 30.01 7.53
CA PRO A 419 -19.97 28.89 8.38
C PRO A 419 -18.69 28.14 7.91
N ILE A 420 -18.46 27.99 6.59
CA ILE A 420 -17.25 27.37 6.07
C ILE A 420 -16.02 28.24 6.38
N VAL A 421 -16.05 29.53 6.07
CA VAL A 421 -14.91 30.45 6.35
C VAL A 421 -14.51 30.36 7.81
N ARG A 422 -15.46 30.48 8.74
CA ARG A 422 -15.17 30.42 10.17
C ARG A 422 -14.48 29.10 10.56
N LYS A 423 -15.00 27.97 10.11
CA LYS A 423 -14.47 26.63 10.47
C LYS A 423 -13.16 26.32 9.74
N SER A 424 -13.03 26.63 8.45
CA SER A 424 -11.78 26.45 7.71
C SER A 424 -10.66 27.36 8.22
N MET A 425 -11.00 28.52 8.77
CA MET A 425 -10.02 29.38 9.45
C MET A 425 -9.44 28.67 10.69
N TYR A 426 -10.26 27.97 11.48
CA TYR A 426 -9.74 27.14 12.58
C TYR A 426 -8.79 26.05 12.07
N LEU A 427 -9.13 25.35 10.99
CA LEU A 427 -8.23 24.35 10.40
C LEU A 427 -6.89 24.97 9.99
N SER A 428 -6.93 26.14 9.35
CA SER A 428 -5.72 26.84 8.92
C SER A 428 -4.87 27.30 10.11
N VAL A 429 -5.49 27.82 11.16
CA VAL A 429 -4.79 28.19 12.41
C VAL A 429 -4.16 26.98 13.07
N MET A 430 -4.88 25.86 13.16
CA MET A 430 -4.33 24.60 13.72
C MET A 430 -3.15 24.09 12.90
N GLY A 431 -3.21 24.20 11.57
CA GLY A 431 -2.07 23.89 10.70
C GLY A 431 -0.86 24.77 11.00
N ILE A 432 -1.05 26.08 11.17
CA ILE A 432 0.02 27.03 11.53
C ILE A 432 0.60 26.73 12.93
N ILE A 433 -0.26 26.45 13.91
CA ILE A 433 0.18 26.01 15.26
C ILE A 433 1.06 24.75 15.14
N GLY A 434 0.65 23.79 14.32
CA GLY A 434 1.43 22.60 14.05
C GLY A 434 2.82 22.91 13.51
N VAL A 435 2.96 23.90 12.62
CA VAL A 435 4.27 24.37 12.15
C VAL A 435 5.12 24.92 13.29
N VAL A 436 4.54 25.80 14.11
CA VAL A 436 5.28 26.41 15.24
C VAL A 436 5.80 25.33 16.20
N ILE A 437 4.95 24.34 16.50
CA ILE A 437 5.34 23.23 17.37
C ILE A 437 6.42 22.36 16.70
N SER A 438 6.28 22.05 15.41
CA SER A 438 7.24 21.22 14.69
C SER A 438 8.63 21.86 14.63
N VAL A 439 8.71 23.17 14.46
CA VAL A 439 9.98 23.93 14.46
C VAL A 439 10.66 23.90 15.82
N GLN A 440 9.92 23.76 16.92
CA GLN A 440 10.48 23.69 18.28
C GLN A 440 10.96 22.28 18.65
N LEU A 441 10.49 21.24 17.93
CA LEU A 441 10.84 19.84 18.18
C LEU A 441 12.00 19.33 17.31
N ILE A 442 12.39 20.08 16.29
CA ILE A 442 13.51 19.80 15.38
C ILE A 442 14.70 20.69 15.74
#